data_f54d7ba96c0b193d7c16030fef159ac8
#
_entry.id   f54d7ba96c0b193d7c16030fef159ac8
#
_cell.length_a   1.000
_cell.length_b   1.000
_cell.length_c   1.000
_cell.angle_alpha   90.00
_cell.angle_beta   90.00
_cell.angle_gamma   90.00
#
_symmetry.space_group_name_H-M   'P 1'
#
loop_
_entity.id
_entity.type
_entity.pdbx_description
1 polymer ?
#
loop_
_entity_poly.entity_id
_entity_poly.type
_entity_poly.pdbx_seq_one_letter_code
_entity_poly.pdbx_strand_id
1 'polypeptide(L)'
;MAFEKTIPLNEFITLQRGFDLPQDKRVMGDIPVVASTGVVGYHNEEKVLAPGVVIGRSGSIGGGQYITTNFWPLNTTLWVKDFKGHHPRFVYYLLRSIDFSQFNVGSGVPTLNRNHLSGILVADTSYSYEKEASDIIGILDDKIKLNKELNHTLEQISQTLFKSWFVDFDPVIDNALDAGNPIPEALQS
;
A
#
# COMPACT_ATOMS: atom_id res chain seq x y z
N MET A 1 -14.81 -20.31 -16.52
CA MET A 1 -14.17 -20.24 -17.84
C MET A 1 -12.71 -20.64 -17.68
N ALA A 2 -12.25 -21.69 -18.34
CA ALA A 2 -10.82 -22.01 -18.38
C ALA A 2 -10.18 -21.03 -19.39
N PHE A 3 -9.11 -20.36 -18.99
CA PHE A 3 -8.32 -19.55 -19.92
C PHE A 3 -7.66 -20.51 -20.91
N GLU A 4 -7.90 -20.32 -22.21
CA GLU A 4 -7.45 -21.22 -23.26
C GLU A 4 -5.93 -21.16 -23.49
N LYS A 5 -5.28 -20.08 -23.02
CA LYS A 5 -3.86 -19.85 -23.26
C LYS A 5 -3.18 -19.27 -22.01
N THR A 6 -1.99 -19.77 -21.75
CA THR A 6 -1.10 -19.20 -20.71
C THR A 6 0.20 -18.75 -21.35
N ILE A 7 0.80 -17.69 -20.82
CA ILE A 7 2.10 -17.17 -21.25
C ILE A 7 3.04 -17.00 -20.05
N PRO A 8 4.35 -17.03 -20.26
CA PRO A 8 5.32 -16.74 -19.21
C PRO A 8 5.15 -15.30 -18.66
N LEU A 9 5.35 -15.11 -17.36
CA LEU A 9 5.22 -13.80 -16.71
C LEU A 9 6.12 -12.73 -17.35
N ASN A 10 7.29 -13.10 -17.83
CA ASN A 10 8.21 -12.18 -18.52
C ASN A 10 7.74 -11.80 -19.94
N GLU A 11 6.80 -12.54 -20.52
CA GLU A 11 6.09 -12.15 -21.75
C GLU A 11 4.90 -11.24 -21.43
N PHE A 12 4.29 -11.40 -20.25
CA PHE A 12 3.17 -10.61 -19.78
C PHE A 12 3.58 -9.21 -19.29
N ILE A 13 4.65 -9.12 -18.49
CA ILE A 13 5.20 -7.85 -17.96
C ILE A 13 6.72 -7.87 -17.92
N THR A 14 7.33 -6.69 -17.77
CA THR A 14 8.77 -6.57 -17.50
C THR A 14 9.00 -6.07 -16.08
N LEU A 15 9.63 -6.90 -15.25
CA LEU A 15 10.04 -6.52 -13.90
C LEU A 15 11.47 -5.97 -13.87
N GLN A 16 11.68 -4.90 -13.11
CA GLN A 16 12.99 -4.30 -12.88
C GLN A 16 13.25 -4.11 -11.38
N ARG A 17 14.51 -4.28 -10.94
CA ARG A 17 14.94 -3.93 -9.59
C ARG A 17 14.84 -2.42 -9.41
N GLY A 18 14.37 -1.99 -8.22
CA GLY A 18 14.38 -0.60 -7.81
C GLY A 18 15.79 -0.03 -7.57
N PHE A 19 15.85 1.21 -7.18
CA PHE A 19 17.06 2.03 -7.14
C PHE A 19 17.57 2.18 -5.70
N ASP A 20 18.89 2.35 -5.56
CA ASP A 20 19.47 2.65 -4.27
C ASP A 20 19.20 4.12 -3.90
N LEU A 21 18.70 4.34 -2.68
CA LEU A 21 18.53 5.67 -2.09
C LEU A 21 18.74 5.57 -0.57
N PRO A 22 19.97 5.71 -0.07
CA PRO A 22 20.28 5.77 1.34
C PRO A 22 19.53 6.91 2.05
N GLN A 23 19.26 6.74 3.35
CA GLN A 23 18.48 7.74 4.11
C GLN A 23 19.14 9.11 4.16
N ASP A 24 20.45 9.16 4.27
CA ASP A 24 21.29 10.38 4.29
C ASP A 24 21.27 11.16 2.96
N LYS A 25 20.85 10.50 1.86
CA LYS A 25 20.71 11.13 0.54
C LYS A 25 19.27 11.53 0.19
N ARG A 26 18.32 11.30 1.10
CA ARG A 26 16.94 11.73 0.89
C ARG A 26 16.81 13.23 1.15
N VAL A 27 16.34 13.95 0.15
CA VAL A 27 15.99 15.36 0.26
C VAL A 27 14.51 15.48 0.54
N MET A 28 14.10 16.41 1.38
CA MET A 28 12.69 16.65 1.73
C MET A 28 11.86 16.89 0.47
N GLY A 29 10.72 16.21 0.36
CA GLY A 29 9.78 16.28 -0.76
C GLY A 29 8.54 15.46 -0.48
N ASP A 30 7.68 15.30 -1.48
CA ASP A 30 6.39 14.62 -1.42
C ASP A 30 6.33 13.33 -2.25
N ILE A 31 7.41 12.98 -2.93
CA ILE A 31 7.50 11.74 -3.72
C ILE A 31 7.72 10.54 -2.80
N PRO A 32 6.78 9.58 -2.75
CA PRO A 32 6.91 8.43 -1.87
C PRO A 32 8.08 7.53 -2.26
N VAL A 33 8.88 7.17 -1.28
CA VAL A 33 9.96 6.19 -1.37
C VAL A 33 9.41 4.83 -0.95
N VAL A 34 9.34 3.88 -1.89
CA VAL A 34 8.63 2.61 -1.75
C VAL A 34 9.62 1.47 -1.53
N ALA A 35 9.52 0.81 -0.38
CA ALA A 35 10.27 -0.41 -0.03
C ALA A 35 9.40 -1.66 -0.16
N SER A 36 9.97 -2.84 0.12
CA SER A 36 9.24 -4.12 0.17
C SER A 36 8.11 -4.13 1.21
N THR A 37 8.17 -3.30 2.24
CA THR A 37 7.20 -3.21 3.33
C THR A 37 6.18 -2.07 3.17
N GLY A 38 6.30 -1.25 2.15
CA GLY A 38 5.44 -0.08 1.93
C GLY A 38 6.22 1.21 1.73
N VAL A 39 5.54 2.35 1.89
CA VAL A 39 6.17 3.67 1.88
C VAL A 39 7.00 3.85 3.15
N VAL A 40 8.29 4.16 2.98
CA VAL A 40 9.27 4.28 4.08
C VAL A 40 9.85 5.69 4.20
N GLY A 41 9.23 6.66 3.59
CA GLY A 41 9.59 8.06 3.61
C GLY A 41 9.28 8.74 2.28
N TYR A 42 9.79 9.95 2.14
CA TYR A 42 9.56 10.79 0.97
C TYR A 42 10.87 11.37 0.43
N HIS A 43 10.86 11.78 -0.83
CA HIS A 43 11.99 12.38 -1.53
C HIS A 43 11.49 13.48 -2.49
N ASN A 44 12.38 14.29 -3.01
CA ASN A 44 12.03 15.37 -3.95
C ASN A 44 12.08 14.97 -5.43
N GLU A 45 12.53 13.73 -5.73
CA GLU A 45 12.65 13.25 -7.11
C GLU A 45 11.91 11.91 -7.27
N GLU A 46 11.22 11.73 -8.39
CA GLU A 46 10.69 10.44 -8.83
C GLU A 46 11.69 9.68 -9.73
N LYS A 47 11.53 8.38 -9.77
CA LYS A 47 12.18 7.49 -10.76
C LYS A 47 11.20 6.77 -11.65
N VAL A 48 9.94 6.69 -11.22
CA VAL A 48 8.88 5.98 -11.93
C VAL A 48 7.61 6.82 -11.91
N LEU A 49 7.00 6.97 -13.08
CA LEU A 49 5.71 7.64 -13.24
C LEU A 49 4.56 6.71 -12.85
N ALA A 50 3.49 7.30 -12.32
CA ALA A 50 2.26 6.60 -12.03
C ALA A 50 1.47 6.22 -13.31
N PRO A 51 0.62 5.16 -13.23
CA PRO A 51 0.49 4.23 -12.12
C PRO A 51 1.63 3.21 -12.09
N GLY A 52 2.04 2.81 -10.89
CA GLY A 52 3.08 1.82 -10.70
C GLY A 52 2.63 0.59 -9.93
N VAL A 53 3.26 -0.55 -10.21
CA VAL A 53 3.08 -1.79 -9.44
C VAL A 53 4.43 -2.24 -8.92
N VAL A 54 4.50 -2.52 -7.62
CA VAL A 54 5.73 -2.87 -6.92
C VAL A 54 5.50 -4.13 -6.09
N ILE A 55 6.43 -5.08 -6.14
CA ILE A 55 6.47 -6.25 -5.25
C ILE A 55 7.75 -6.26 -4.42
N GLY A 56 7.71 -6.89 -3.27
CA GLY A 56 8.89 -7.07 -2.43
C GLY A 56 9.90 -8.03 -3.07
N ARG A 57 11.16 -7.64 -3.11
CA ARG A 57 12.29 -8.43 -3.63
C ARG A 57 13.16 -8.96 -2.50
N SER A 58 13.37 -8.22 -1.43
CA SER A 58 14.28 -8.59 -0.34
C SER A 58 13.67 -8.20 1.01
N GLY A 59 13.82 -9.09 1.98
CA GLY A 59 13.20 -9.00 3.29
C GLY A 59 11.75 -9.52 3.25
N SER A 60 10.79 -8.68 2.93
CA SER A 60 9.41 -9.10 2.64
C SER A 60 9.28 -9.32 1.14
N ILE A 61 9.20 -10.60 0.72
CA ILE A 61 9.12 -10.98 -0.70
C ILE A 61 7.66 -11.10 -1.17
N GLY A 62 7.42 -10.79 -2.44
CA GLY A 62 6.08 -10.86 -3.03
C GLY A 62 5.17 -9.72 -2.56
N GLY A 63 3.92 -10.06 -2.28
CA GLY A 63 2.88 -9.08 -1.97
C GLY A 63 2.54 -8.24 -3.19
N GLY A 64 2.33 -6.96 -2.99
CA GLY A 64 2.07 -6.01 -4.08
C GLY A 64 1.57 -4.69 -3.56
N GLN A 65 2.02 -3.62 -4.18
CA GLN A 65 1.59 -2.25 -3.91
C GLN A 65 1.20 -1.61 -5.24
N TYR A 66 0.02 -1.03 -5.29
CA TYR A 66 -0.44 -0.23 -6.41
C TYR A 66 -0.25 1.24 -6.07
N ILE A 67 0.61 1.92 -6.82
CA ILE A 67 1.02 3.31 -6.54
C ILE A 67 0.36 4.22 -7.56
N THR A 68 -0.41 5.19 -7.10
CA THR A 68 -1.20 6.12 -7.93
C THR A 68 -0.52 7.47 -8.15
N THR A 69 0.62 7.71 -7.52
CA THR A 69 1.45 8.91 -7.69
C THR A 69 2.83 8.52 -8.22
N ASN A 70 3.58 9.46 -8.75
CA ASN A 70 4.98 9.21 -9.10
C ASN A 70 5.76 8.81 -7.85
N PHE A 71 6.77 7.95 -7.98
CA PHE A 71 7.43 7.35 -6.82
C PHE A 71 8.88 6.95 -7.08
N TRP A 72 9.59 6.65 -6.00
CA TRP A 72 10.93 6.08 -6.02
C TRP A 72 10.90 4.65 -5.46
N PRO A 73 10.98 3.60 -6.29
CA PRO A 73 11.10 2.22 -5.81
C PRO A 73 12.52 1.94 -5.32
N LEU A 74 12.65 1.47 -4.07
CA LEU A 74 13.95 1.11 -3.49
C LEU A 74 14.46 -0.23 -4.05
N ASN A 75 15.77 -0.43 -3.92
CA ASN A 75 16.48 -1.65 -4.32
C ASN A 75 15.96 -2.95 -3.67
N THR A 76 15.19 -2.84 -2.60
CA THR A 76 14.50 -3.96 -1.93
C THR A 76 13.23 -4.41 -2.65
N THR A 77 12.89 -3.78 -3.78
CA THR A 77 11.69 -4.05 -4.57
C THR A 77 12.01 -4.49 -5.99
N LEU A 78 11.02 -5.14 -6.62
CA LEU A 78 10.86 -5.22 -8.07
C LEU A 78 9.65 -4.39 -8.45
N TRP A 79 9.75 -3.57 -9.49
CA TRP A 79 8.66 -2.77 -10.03
C TRP A 79 8.39 -3.13 -11.49
N VAL A 80 7.16 -2.94 -11.94
CA VAL A 80 6.77 -3.20 -13.31
C VAL A 80 7.22 -2.05 -14.20
N LYS A 81 8.29 -2.30 -14.96
CA LYS A 81 8.85 -1.32 -15.89
C LYS A 81 8.02 -1.16 -17.15
N ASP A 82 7.42 -2.26 -17.61
CA ASP A 82 6.62 -2.29 -18.82
C ASP A 82 5.46 -3.26 -18.62
N PHE A 83 4.26 -2.74 -18.78
CA PHE A 83 3.01 -3.51 -18.67
C PHE A 83 2.64 -4.24 -19.95
N LYS A 84 3.37 -4.03 -21.05
CA LYS A 84 3.16 -4.67 -22.36
C LYS A 84 1.72 -4.62 -22.88
N GLY A 85 1.01 -3.53 -22.57
CA GLY A 85 -0.37 -3.32 -22.95
C GLY A 85 -1.40 -3.89 -21.97
N HIS A 86 -0.98 -4.54 -20.88
CA HIS A 86 -1.87 -5.04 -19.84
C HIS A 86 -2.31 -3.94 -18.86
N HIS A 87 -3.49 -4.12 -18.26
CA HIS A 87 -4.07 -3.14 -17.36
C HIS A 87 -3.31 -3.10 -16.02
N PRO A 88 -2.74 -1.95 -15.58
CA PRO A 88 -1.85 -1.89 -14.40
C PRO A 88 -2.48 -2.39 -13.10
N ARG A 89 -3.77 -2.08 -12.85
CA ARG A 89 -4.47 -2.55 -11.64
C ARG A 89 -4.75 -4.07 -11.68
N PHE A 90 -4.95 -4.64 -12.87
CA PHE A 90 -5.03 -6.08 -13.05
C PHE A 90 -3.70 -6.77 -12.76
N VAL A 91 -2.62 -6.24 -13.31
CA VAL A 91 -1.25 -6.74 -13.03
C VAL A 91 -0.96 -6.70 -11.52
N TYR A 92 -1.39 -5.67 -10.81
CA TYR A 92 -1.29 -5.61 -9.36
C TYR A 92 -2.01 -6.78 -8.67
N TYR A 93 -3.25 -7.07 -9.02
CA TYR A 93 -4.00 -8.19 -8.43
C TYR A 93 -3.41 -9.54 -8.82
N LEU A 94 -2.99 -9.70 -10.07
CA LEU A 94 -2.31 -10.90 -10.55
C LEU A 94 -1.04 -11.17 -9.73
N LEU A 95 -0.17 -10.18 -9.56
CA LEU A 95 1.06 -10.35 -8.80
C LEU A 95 0.77 -10.66 -7.31
N ARG A 96 -0.29 -10.11 -6.73
CA ARG A 96 -0.71 -10.45 -5.36
C ARG A 96 -1.23 -11.87 -5.20
N SER A 97 -1.77 -12.47 -6.24
CA SER A 97 -2.29 -13.85 -6.21
C SER A 97 -1.19 -14.91 -6.31
N ILE A 98 0.03 -14.52 -6.72
CA ILE A 98 1.16 -15.44 -6.86
C ILE A 98 1.84 -15.65 -5.50
N ASP A 99 2.02 -16.92 -5.11
CA ASP A 99 2.88 -17.27 -3.97
C ASP A 99 4.35 -17.22 -4.39
N PHE A 100 5.03 -16.15 -4.00
CA PHE A 100 6.45 -15.97 -4.29
C PHE A 100 7.38 -16.69 -3.32
N SER A 101 6.90 -17.28 -2.24
CA SER A 101 7.74 -17.94 -1.23
C SER A 101 8.57 -19.08 -1.80
N GLN A 102 8.03 -19.80 -2.77
CA GLN A 102 8.71 -20.91 -3.50
C GLN A 102 9.91 -20.45 -4.34
N PHE A 103 10.02 -19.16 -4.65
CA PHE A 103 11.12 -18.57 -5.43
C PHE A 103 12.19 -17.91 -4.57
N ASN A 104 12.13 -18.11 -3.25
CA ASN A 104 13.12 -17.58 -2.33
C ASN A 104 14.48 -18.22 -2.55
N VAL A 105 15.49 -17.43 -2.84
CA VAL A 105 16.90 -17.87 -3.03
C VAL A 105 17.82 -17.41 -1.89
N GLY A 106 17.28 -16.69 -0.92
CA GLY A 106 18.04 -16.20 0.24
C GLY A 106 18.13 -17.25 1.36
N SER A 107 19.32 -17.53 1.86
CA SER A 107 19.52 -18.44 2.99
C SER A 107 19.29 -17.77 4.35
N GLY A 108 19.38 -16.45 4.44
CA GLY A 108 19.13 -15.67 5.66
C GLY A 108 18.02 -14.64 5.47
N VAL A 109 18.22 -13.72 4.52
CA VAL A 109 17.19 -12.76 4.16
C VAL A 109 16.46 -13.26 2.91
N PRO A 110 15.11 -13.45 2.98
CA PRO A 110 14.33 -13.85 1.81
C PRO A 110 14.60 -12.91 0.63
N THR A 111 14.88 -13.48 -0.54
CA THR A 111 15.25 -12.71 -1.73
C THR A 111 14.70 -13.36 -3.00
N LEU A 112 14.04 -12.54 -3.84
CA LEU A 112 13.58 -12.92 -5.17
C LEU A 112 14.62 -12.56 -6.24
N ASN A 113 14.88 -13.50 -7.13
CA ASN A 113 15.59 -13.22 -8.36
C ASN A 113 14.57 -13.14 -9.52
N ARG A 114 14.51 -11.99 -10.21
CA ARG A 114 13.57 -11.78 -11.32
C ARG A 114 13.69 -12.85 -12.44
N ASN A 115 14.89 -13.41 -12.63
CA ASN A 115 15.12 -14.42 -13.64
C ASN A 115 14.40 -15.75 -13.31
N HIS A 116 14.18 -16.03 -12.03
CA HIS A 116 13.43 -17.22 -11.61
C HIS A 116 11.91 -17.04 -11.79
N LEU A 117 11.45 -15.80 -11.90
CA LEU A 117 10.02 -15.50 -12.10
C LEU A 117 9.58 -15.66 -13.55
N SER A 118 10.52 -15.74 -14.49
CA SER A 118 10.23 -15.89 -15.93
C SER A 118 9.47 -17.17 -16.29
N GLY A 119 9.62 -18.22 -15.45
CA GLY A 119 8.93 -19.50 -15.65
C GLY A 119 7.49 -19.56 -15.10
N ILE A 120 7.03 -18.53 -14.41
CA ILE A 120 5.65 -18.46 -13.91
C ILE A 120 4.71 -18.30 -15.11
N LEU A 121 3.76 -19.24 -15.26
CA LEU A 121 2.72 -19.13 -16.28
C LEU A 121 1.53 -18.36 -15.75
N VAL A 122 1.06 -17.39 -16.52
CA VAL A 122 -0.13 -16.58 -16.24
C VAL A 122 -1.11 -16.68 -17.39
N ALA A 123 -2.41 -16.48 -17.12
CA ALA A 123 -3.43 -16.48 -18.16
C ALA A 123 -3.21 -15.32 -19.12
N ASP A 124 -3.22 -15.61 -20.41
CA ASP A 124 -3.23 -14.60 -21.47
C ASP A 124 -4.65 -14.03 -21.61
N THR A 125 -4.84 -12.79 -21.19
CA THR A 125 -6.15 -12.15 -21.06
C THR A 125 -6.23 -10.90 -21.93
N SER A 126 -7.46 -10.59 -22.41
CA SER A 126 -7.68 -9.34 -23.13
C SER A 126 -7.73 -8.14 -22.16
N TYR A 127 -7.28 -6.98 -22.63
CA TYR A 127 -7.34 -5.73 -21.86
C TYR A 127 -8.77 -5.40 -21.34
N SER A 128 -9.81 -5.71 -22.12
CA SER A 128 -11.20 -5.50 -21.70
C SER A 128 -11.56 -6.34 -20.48
N TYR A 129 -11.20 -7.63 -20.51
CA TYR A 129 -11.38 -8.53 -19.36
C TYR A 129 -10.62 -8.06 -18.13
N GLU A 130 -9.36 -7.68 -18.32
CA GLU A 130 -8.49 -7.19 -17.24
C GLU A 130 -9.05 -5.94 -16.57
N LYS A 131 -9.59 -5.03 -17.39
CA LYS A 131 -10.23 -3.81 -16.90
C LYS A 131 -11.48 -4.15 -16.08
N GLU A 132 -12.40 -4.95 -16.60
CA GLU A 132 -13.62 -5.35 -15.89
C GLU A 132 -13.30 -6.07 -14.57
N ALA A 133 -12.40 -7.05 -14.60
CA ALA A 133 -11.98 -7.78 -13.41
C ALA A 133 -11.36 -6.85 -12.36
N SER A 134 -10.48 -5.94 -12.78
CA SER A 134 -9.85 -5.00 -11.85
C SER A 134 -10.81 -3.93 -11.34
N ASP A 135 -11.81 -3.52 -12.10
CA ASP A 135 -12.84 -2.59 -11.64
C ASP A 135 -13.69 -3.24 -10.53
N ILE A 136 -14.11 -4.51 -10.71
CA ILE A 136 -14.88 -5.25 -9.69
C ILE A 136 -14.09 -5.44 -8.41
N ILE A 137 -12.85 -5.95 -8.51
CA ILE A 137 -12.00 -6.18 -7.34
C ILE A 137 -11.65 -4.84 -6.69
N GLY A 138 -11.43 -3.81 -7.51
CA GLY A 138 -11.10 -2.47 -7.07
C GLY A 138 -12.17 -1.84 -6.19
N ILE A 139 -13.44 -2.01 -6.52
CA ILE A 139 -14.57 -1.53 -5.69
C ILE A 139 -14.51 -2.15 -4.29
N LEU A 140 -14.15 -3.44 -4.19
CA LEU A 140 -14.01 -4.11 -2.90
C LEU A 140 -12.82 -3.57 -2.08
N ASP A 141 -11.67 -3.38 -2.72
CA ASP A 141 -10.50 -2.79 -2.06
C ASP A 141 -10.76 -1.35 -1.59
N ASP A 142 -11.40 -0.53 -2.42
CA ASP A 142 -11.76 0.84 -2.07
C ASP A 142 -12.74 0.88 -0.88
N LYS A 143 -13.70 -0.05 -0.83
CA LYS A 143 -14.61 -0.20 0.31
C LYS A 143 -13.89 -0.65 1.59
N ILE A 144 -12.96 -1.59 1.48
CA ILE A 144 -12.14 -2.02 2.62
C ILE A 144 -11.32 -0.84 3.16
N LYS A 145 -10.72 -0.06 2.27
CA LYS A 145 -9.95 1.14 2.65
C LYS A 145 -10.82 2.15 3.37
N LEU A 146 -11.99 2.48 2.79
CA LEU A 146 -12.94 3.43 3.39
C LEU A 146 -13.41 2.96 4.78
N ASN A 147 -13.71 1.68 4.94
CA ASN A 147 -14.11 1.13 6.24
C ASN A 147 -12.99 1.24 7.29
N LYS A 148 -11.73 1.04 6.90
CA LYS A 148 -10.57 1.21 7.81
C LYS A 148 -10.41 2.67 8.25
N GLU A 149 -10.54 3.61 7.31
CA GLU A 149 -10.47 5.05 7.59
C GLU A 149 -11.63 5.50 8.50
N LEU A 150 -12.84 4.99 8.25
CA LEU A 150 -14.00 5.23 9.10
C LEU A 150 -13.80 4.70 10.52
N ASN A 151 -13.34 3.46 10.66
CA ASN A 151 -13.05 2.87 11.98
C ASN A 151 -12.02 3.70 12.76
N HIS A 152 -10.94 4.11 12.10
CA HIS A 152 -9.93 4.97 12.72
C HIS A 152 -10.53 6.30 13.20
N THR A 153 -11.36 6.93 12.38
CA THR A 153 -12.06 8.18 12.75
C THR A 153 -13.01 7.97 13.95
N LEU A 154 -13.77 6.86 13.94
CA LEU A 154 -14.68 6.53 15.06
C LEU A 154 -13.92 6.27 16.36
N GLU A 155 -12.75 5.60 16.28
CA GLU A 155 -11.87 5.40 17.43
C GLU A 155 -11.38 6.74 18.00
N GLN A 156 -10.95 7.66 17.14
CA GLN A 156 -10.51 9.00 17.56
C GLN A 156 -11.64 9.79 18.22
N ILE A 157 -12.86 9.76 17.63
CA ILE A 157 -14.04 10.41 18.22
C ILE A 157 -14.35 9.82 19.59
N SER A 158 -14.37 8.48 19.71
CA SER A 158 -14.64 7.80 20.97
C SER A 158 -13.61 8.15 22.05
N GLN A 159 -12.34 8.21 21.71
CA GLN A 159 -11.27 8.61 22.64
C GLN A 159 -11.43 10.07 23.08
N THR A 160 -11.76 10.95 22.14
CA THR A 160 -11.97 12.37 22.44
C THR A 160 -13.18 12.55 23.37
N LEU A 161 -14.30 11.89 23.08
CA LEU A 161 -15.49 11.95 23.94
C LEU A 161 -15.22 11.36 25.32
N PHE A 162 -14.53 10.22 25.38
CA PHE A 162 -14.16 9.61 26.67
C PHE A 162 -13.29 10.55 27.49
N LYS A 163 -12.29 11.17 26.86
CA LYS A 163 -11.42 12.13 27.53
C LYS A 163 -12.22 13.33 28.07
N SER A 164 -13.04 13.95 27.21
CA SER A 164 -13.85 15.11 27.58
C SER A 164 -14.81 14.79 28.74
N TRP A 165 -15.49 13.63 28.70
CA TRP A 165 -16.52 13.29 29.68
C TRP A 165 -16.00 12.73 30.99
N PHE A 166 -14.92 11.93 30.96
CA PHE A 166 -14.47 11.12 32.08
C PHE A 166 -13.08 11.48 32.62
N VAL A 167 -12.32 12.31 31.89
CA VAL A 167 -11.00 12.78 32.30
C VAL A 167 -11.02 14.29 32.58
N ASP A 168 -11.50 15.06 31.61
CA ASP A 168 -11.56 16.51 31.68
C ASP A 168 -12.86 17.01 32.38
N PHE A 169 -13.88 16.15 32.45
CA PHE A 169 -15.21 16.46 33.05
C PHE A 169 -15.91 17.68 32.43
N ASP A 170 -15.65 17.96 31.14
CA ASP A 170 -16.21 19.12 30.43
C ASP A 170 -17.73 19.28 30.63
N PRO A 171 -18.58 18.21 30.51
CA PRO A 171 -20.02 18.37 30.73
C PRO A 171 -20.40 18.80 32.16
N VAL A 172 -19.57 18.46 33.16
CA VAL A 172 -19.81 18.88 34.56
C VAL A 172 -19.47 20.36 34.71
N ILE A 173 -18.37 20.78 34.09
CA ILE A 173 -17.93 22.18 34.09
C ILE A 173 -18.94 23.04 33.34
N ASP A 174 -19.35 22.64 32.14
CA ASP A 174 -20.35 23.37 31.33
C ASP A 174 -21.68 23.50 32.06
N ASN A 175 -22.21 22.43 32.64
CA ASN A 175 -23.44 22.44 33.41
C ASN A 175 -23.35 23.34 34.68
N ALA A 176 -22.20 23.37 35.35
CA ALA A 176 -21.99 24.26 36.51
C ALA A 176 -22.00 25.73 36.09
N LEU A 177 -21.30 26.06 34.99
CA LEU A 177 -21.26 27.42 34.44
C LEU A 177 -22.65 27.90 33.98
N ASP A 178 -23.37 27.05 33.25
CA ASP A 178 -24.72 27.37 32.76
C ASP A 178 -25.72 27.60 33.89
N ALA A 179 -25.57 26.88 35.01
CA ALA A 179 -26.38 27.03 36.19
C ALA A 179 -25.94 28.20 37.13
N GLY A 180 -24.85 28.90 36.79
CA GLY A 180 -24.25 29.94 37.63
C GLY A 180 -23.60 29.40 38.91
N ASN A 181 -23.26 28.14 38.96
CA ASN A 181 -22.61 27.49 40.10
C ASN A 181 -21.07 27.57 39.97
N PRO A 182 -20.36 27.60 41.10
CA PRO A 182 -18.88 27.52 41.04
C PRO A 182 -18.42 26.16 40.50
N ILE A 183 -17.34 26.16 39.71
CA ILE A 183 -16.68 24.94 39.29
C ILE A 183 -16.12 24.19 40.51
N PRO A 184 -16.32 22.88 40.66
CA PRO A 184 -15.76 22.09 41.76
C PRO A 184 -14.23 22.26 41.88
N GLU A 185 -13.74 22.46 43.11
CA GLU A 185 -12.29 22.70 43.33
C GLU A 185 -11.38 21.63 42.71
N ALA A 186 -11.85 20.40 42.71
CA ALA A 186 -11.11 19.26 42.09
C ALA A 186 -10.93 19.37 40.55
N LEU A 187 -11.70 20.28 39.90
CA LEU A 187 -11.68 20.48 38.44
C LEU A 187 -11.16 21.87 38.04
N GLN A 188 -10.61 22.64 39.00
CA GLN A 188 -10.05 23.98 38.76
C GLN A 188 -8.55 23.99 38.41
N SER A 189 -7.97 22.85 37.93
CA SER A 189 -6.55 22.72 37.58
C SER A 189 -6.23 23.14 36.15
#